data_2ec704ec2f52e2d36e3936fef6dc1945
#
_entry.id   2ec704ec2f52e2d36e3936fef6dc1945
#
_cell.length_a   1.000
_cell.length_b   1.000
_cell.length_c   1.000
_cell.angle_alpha   90.00
_cell.angle_beta   90.00
_cell.angle_gamma   90.00
#
_symmetry.space_group_name_H-M   'P 1'
#
loop_
_entity.id
_entity.type
_entity.pdbx_description
1 polymer ?
#
loop_
_entity_poly.entity_id
_entity_poly.type
_entity_poly.pdbx_seq_one_letter_code
_entity_poly.pdbx_strand_id
1 'polypeptide(L)'
;MRNDPLFHPGWIRFNEQRWGLSAEPLVLTPEKGDAWRLETVLYRNRQGRLVTPPRNPHLPIDFHCASERPASRNRRKRLALTRLADHLQQCEFGGSLSLSSVADDVRPFEWANMAARPRYTYHLDIASREEAVDPSARKKARKCRRLGYRCETTEDYAAVAACLAGPESRKGFDYRLDAEELARLAELMGPEHFVCFLARNAEGEAMGTRVCLFQPGGHALAWSAGMKTEAMKDGVNNLVAEEALEFFDRQGCSVFDFIGANIAPVAEMKEAWGGRLVCHYSISRRGIRQLAREAYVTARTMMKRESK
;
A
#
# COMPACT_ATOMS: atom_id res chain seq x y z
N MET A 1 -0.13 -19.79 -1.27
CA MET A 1 -1.26 -18.87 -1.52
C MET A 1 -0.70 -17.46 -1.56
N ARG A 2 -1.09 -16.63 -2.50
CA ARG A 2 -0.62 -15.23 -2.56
C ARG A 2 -1.27 -14.44 -1.44
N ASN A 3 -0.47 -13.75 -0.63
CA ASN A 3 -0.98 -13.04 0.55
C ASN A 3 -1.44 -11.60 0.27
N ASP A 4 -0.97 -11.02 -0.85
CA ASP A 4 -1.27 -9.63 -1.21
C ASP A 4 -2.57 -9.57 -2.04
N PRO A 5 -3.63 -8.86 -1.57
CA PRO A 5 -4.90 -8.76 -2.27
C PRO A 5 -4.80 -8.05 -3.64
N LEU A 6 -3.71 -7.36 -3.92
CA LEU A 6 -3.50 -6.70 -5.22
C LEU A 6 -3.24 -7.69 -6.37
N PHE A 7 -3.04 -8.99 -6.05
CA PHE A 7 -3.07 -10.07 -7.06
C PHE A 7 -4.48 -10.54 -7.42
N HIS A 8 -5.51 -10.08 -6.70
CA HIS A 8 -6.87 -10.52 -6.96
C HIS A 8 -7.33 -10.12 -8.37
N PRO A 9 -7.93 -11.06 -9.16
CA PRO A 9 -8.36 -10.76 -10.54
C PRO A 9 -9.32 -9.57 -10.64
N GLY A 10 -10.21 -9.41 -9.65
CA GLY A 10 -11.13 -8.27 -9.57
C GLY A 10 -10.41 -6.94 -9.42
N TRP A 11 -9.34 -6.86 -8.60
CA TRP A 11 -8.50 -5.67 -8.48
C TRP A 11 -7.78 -5.34 -9.79
N ILE A 12 -7.23 -6.35 -10.45
CA ILE A 12 -6.56 -6.20 -11.74
C ILE A 12 -7.53 -5.65 -12.77
N ARG A 13 -8.73 -6.26 -12.87
CA ARG A 13 -9.77 -5.85 -13.80
C ARG A 13 -10.31 -4.44 -13.52
N PHE A 14 -10.45 -4.07 -12.24
CA PHE A 14 -10.81 -2.70 -11.86
C PHE A 14 -9.78 -1.68 -12.38
N ASN A 15 -8.49 -1.94 -12.18
CA ASN A 15 -7.43 -1.05 -12.68
C ASN A 15 -7.43 -0.93 -14.21
N GLU A 16 -7.64 -2.03 -14.92
CA GLU A 16 -7.73 -2.02 -16.39
C GLU A 16 -8.91 -1.16 -16.87
N GLN A 17 -10.09 -1.39 -16.30
CA GLN A 17 -11.32 -0.69 -16.71
C GLN A 17 -11.29 0.79 -16.31
N ARG A 18 -10.91 1.08 -15.08
CA ARG A 18 -10.97 2.43 -14.52
C ARG A 18 -9.92 3.37 -15.11
N TRP A 19 -8.71 2.87 -15.33
CA TRP A 19 -7.57 3.67 -15.75
C TRP A 19 -7.18 3.47 -17.21
N GLY A 20 -7.87 2.59 -17.92
CA GLY A 20 -7.53 2.26 -19.31
C GLY A 20 -6.13 1.67 -19.45
N LEU A 21 -5.77 0.79 -18.51
CA LEU A 21 -4.48 0.12 -18.47
C LEU A 21 -4.62 -1.31 -19.02
N SER A 22 -3.49 -1.91 -19.38
CA SER A 22 -3.37 -3.33 -19.68
C SER A 22 -2.50 -3.99 -18.61
N ALA A 23 -3.03 -5.01 -17.94
CA ALA A 23 -2.29 -5.78 -16.96
C ALA A 23 -1.46 -6.86 -17.62
N GLU A 24 -0.22 -7.02 -17.17
CA GLU A 24 0.75 -8.01 -17.64
C GLU A 24 1.22 -8.85 -16.44
N PRO A 25 0.63 -10.03 -16.19
CA PRO A 25 1.16 -10.96 -15.21
C PRO A 25 2.55 -11.43 -15.65
N LEU A 26 3.54 -11.30 -14.77
CA LEU A 26 4.91 -11.68 -15.02
C LEU A 26 5.34 -12.74 -14.01
N VAL A 27 5.86 -13.86 -14.52
CA VAL A 27 6.44 -14.94 -13.73
C VAL A 27 7.90 -15.11 -14.12
N LEU A 28 8.78 -14.98 -13.15
CA LEU A 28 10.21 -15.14 -13.32
C LEU A 28 10.70 -16.36 -12.54
N THR A 29 11.50 -17.18 -13.20
CA THR A 29 12.13 -18.39 -12.64
C THR A 29 13.62 -18.41 -13.01
N PRO A 30 14.46 -19.22 -12.35
CA PRO A 30 15.83 -19.41 -12.79
C PRO A 30 15.91 -20.11 -14.17
N GLU A 31 17.03 -19.99 -14.85
CA GLU A 31 17.24 -20.66 -16.15
C GLU A 31 17.24 -22.18 -16.06
N LYS A 32 17.68 -22.69 -14.90
CA LYS A 32 17.74 -24.15 -14.63
C LYS A 32 17.18 -24.44 -13.25
N GLY A 33 16.24 -25.38 -13.19
CA GLY A 33 15.60 -25.85 -11.96
C GLY A 33 14.59 -24.85 -11.39
N ASP A 34 13.88 -25.28 -10.34
CA ASP A 34 12.80 -24.51 -9.68
C ASP A 34 13.24 -23.97 -8.30
N ALA A 35 14.47 -23.47 -8.23
CA ALA A 35 15.03 -23.03 -6.94
C ALA A 35 14.31 -21.80 -6.34
N TRP A 36 13.64 -20.99 -7.17
CA TRP A 36 12.84 -19.84 -6.77
C TRP A 36 11.85 -19.46 -7.88
N ARG A 37 10.81 -18.74 -7.48
CA ARG A 37 9.81 -18.13 -8.36
C ARG A 37 9.45 -16.76 -7.83
N LEU A 38 9.42 -15.77 -8.72
CA LEU A 38 8.93 -14.42 -8.43
C LEU A 38 7.76 -14.12 -9.35
N GLU A 39 6.67 -13.66 -8.80
CA GLU A 39 5.48 -13.26 -9.52
C GLU A 39 5.16 -11.80 -9.25
N THR A 40 4.67 -11.10 -10.26
CA THR A 40 4.18 -9.72 -10.15
C THR A 40 3.13 -9.45 -11.22
N VAL A 41 2.42 -8.34 -11.06
CA VAL A 41 1.53 -7.79 -12.10
C VAL A 41 2.03 -6.41 -12.46
N LEU A 42 2.45 -6.24 -13.69
CA LEU A 42 2.83 -4.97 -14.28
C LEU A 42 1.62 -4.36 -14.99
N TYR A 43 1.60 -3.04 -15.12
CA TYR A 43 0.55 -2.36 -15.86
C TYR A 43 1.15 -1.43 -16.90
N ARG A 44 0.57 -1.44 -18.11
CA ARG A 44 0.94 -0.55 -19.20
C ARG A 44 -0.19 0.44 -19.48
N ASN A 45 0.20 1.68 -19.71
CA ASN A 45 -0.74 2.69 -20.21
C ASN A 45 -0.94 2.54 -21.74
N ARG A 46 -1.82 3.34 -22.32
CA ARG A 46 -2.13 3.34 -23.78
C ARG A 46 -0.90 3.59 -24.67
N GLN A 47 0.18 4.14 -24.13
CA GLN A 47 1.44 4.38 -24.83
C GLN A 47 2.42 3.20 -24.67
N GLY A 48 2.00 2.07 -24.08
CA GLY A 48 2.83 0.91 -23.81
C GLY A 48 3.82 1.06 -22.66
N ARG A 49 3.80 2.19 -21.92
CA ARG A 49 4.72 2.48 -20.81
C ARG A 49 4.24 1.84 -19.52
N LEU A 50 5.17 1.28 -18.76
CA LEU A 50 4.89 0.76 -17.43
C LEU A 50 4.53 1.89 -16.46
N VAL A 51 3.48 1.65 -15.68
CA VAL A 51 2.97 2.58 -14.67
C VAL A 51 2.56 1.83 -13.41
N THR A 52 2.62 2.49 -12.27
CA THR A 52 1.81 2.09 -11.12
C THR A 52 0.42 2.69 -11.32
N PRO A 53 -0.66 1.89 -11.30
CA PRO A 53 -2.00 2.44 -11.47
C PRO A 53 -2.29 3.54 -10.43
N PRO A 54 -3.04 4.57 -10.77
CA PRO A 54 -3.47 5.56 -9.78
C PRO A 54 -4.11 4.88 -8.58
N ARG A 55 -3.74 5.35 -7.36
CA ARG A 55 -4.21 4.81 -6.08
C ARG A 55 -3.72 3.39 -5.73
N ASN A 56 -2.93 2.71 -6.58
CA ASN A 56 -2.24 1.51 -6.14
C ASN A 56 -1.14 1.88 -5.14
N PRO A 57 -1.08 1.24 -3.96
CA PRO A 57 0.00 1.47 -3.01
C PRO A 57 1.34 0.99 -3.58
N HIS A 58 1.32 -0.14 -4.26
CA HIS A 58 2.47 -0.77 -4.91
C HIS A 58 2.03 -1.75 -6.02
N LEU A 59 2.96 -2.15 -6.84
CA LEU A 59 2.83 -3.35 -7.70
C LEU A 59 3.08 -4.57 -6.81
N PRO A 60 2.18 -5.57 -6.79
CA PRO A 60 2.34 -6.73 -5.93
C PRO A 60 3.52 -7.59 -6.38
N ILE A 61 4.27 -8.12 -5.43
CA ILE A 61 5.35 -9.09 -5.70
C ILE A 61 5.17 -10.25 -4.73
N ASP A 62 5.21 -11.45 -5.26
CA ASP A 62 5.27 -12.69 -4.49
C ASP A 62 6.57 -13.44 -4.81
N PHE A 63 7.26 -13.92 -3.77
CA PHE A 63 8.53 -14.61 -3.91
C PHE A 63 8.54 -15.92 -3.15
N HIS A 64 8.68 -17.01 -3.89
CA HIS A 64 8.80 -18.36 -3.38
C HIS A 64 10.22 -18.89 -3.55
N CYS A 65 10.70 -19.58 -2.52
CA CYS A 65 12.00 -20.21 -2.52
C CYS A 65 11.97 -21.49 -1.70
N ALA A 66 12.44 -22.58 -2.28
CA ALA A 66 12.47 -23.90 -1.63
C ALA A 66 13.45 -23.98 -0.45
N SER A 67 14.38 -23.04 -0.30
CA SER A 67 15.37 -23.05 0.79
C SER A 67 14.94 -22.18 1.95
N GLU A 68 15.00 -22.73 3.15
CA GLU A 68 14.79 -21.99 4.41
C GLU A 68 16.07 -21.36 4.97
N ARG A 69 17.26 -21.77 4.46
CA ARG A 69 18.55 -21.21 4.90
C ARG A 69 18.65 -19.73 4.51
N PRO A 70 18.84 -18.78 5.46
CA PRO A 70 18.84 -17.34 5.17
C PRO A 70 19.79 -16.92 4.04
N ALA A 71 21.03 -17.44 4.05
CA ALA A 71 22.01 -17.11 3.02
C ALA A 71 21.56 -17.56 1.61
N SER A 72 20.99 -18.76 1.49
CA SER A 72 20.46 -19.29 0.23
C SER A 72 19.22 -18.50 -0.22
N ARG A 73 18.32 -18.20 0.71
CA ARG A 73 17.09 -17.43 0.44
C ARG A 73 17.44 -16.02 -0.03
N ASN A 74 18.35 -15.32 0.66
CA ASN A 74 18.78 -13.97 0.28
C ASN A 74 19.45 -13.96 -1.09
N ARG A 75 20.34 -14.93 -1.37
CA ARG A 75 20.97 -15.07 -2.70
C ARG A 75 19.92 -15.26 -3.81
N ARG A 76 18.96 -16.17 -3.60
CA ARG A 76 17.92 -16.49 -4.59
C ARG A 76 16.98 -15.31 -4.79
N LYS A 77 16.61 -14.61 -3.72
CA LYS A 77 15.78 -13.40 -3.81
C LYS A 77 16.49 -12.30 -4.61
N ARG A 78 17.78 -12.07 -4.33
CA ARG A 78 18.57 -11.12 -5.11
C ARG A 78 18.64 -11.50 -6.59
N LEU A 79 18.83 -12.78 -6.93
CA LEU A 79 18.81 -13.24 -8.31
C LEU A 79 17.45 -13.02 -8.98
N ALA A 80 16.34 -13.29 -8.26
CA ALA A 80 15.00 -13.03 -8.75
C ALA A 80 14.76 -11.54 -9.01
N LEU A 81 15.19 -10.68 -8.08
CA LEU A 81 15.09 -9.24 -8.24
C LEU A 81 16.02 -8.70 -9.35
N THR A 82 17.18 -9.33 -9.58
CA THR A 82 18.03 -9.03 -10.74
C THR A 82 17.28 -9.31 -12.06
N ARG A 83 16.65 -10.47 -12.18
CA ARG A 83 15.82 -10.79 -13.35
C ARG A 83 14.67 -9.80 -13.56
N LEU A 84 14.03 -9.38 -12.47
CA LEU A 84 12.99 -8.34 -12.54
C LEU A 84 13.59 -7.00 -13.01
N ALA A 85 14.73 -6.60 -12.47
CA ALA A 85 15.42 -5.37 -12.87
C ALA A 85 15.84 -5.40 -14.36
N ASP A 86 16.38 -6.51 -14.85
CA ASP A 86 16.75 -6.71 -16.25
C ASP A 86 15.51 -6.59 -17.17
N HIS A 87 14.39 -7.20 -16.78
CA HIS A 87 13.12 -7.07 -17.50
C HIS A 87 12.64 -5.61 -17.54
N LEU A 88 12.64 -4.95 -16.39
CA LEU A 88 12.22 -3.55 -16.29
C LEU A 88 13.16 -2.60 -17.04
N GLN A 89 14.44 -2.94 -17.15
CA GLN A 89 15.41 -2.14 -17.90
C GLN A 89 15.08 -2.05 -19.39
N GLN A 90 14.44 -3.06 -19.94
CA GLN A 90 14.01 -3.11 -21.34
C GLN A 90 12.69 -2.38 -21.60
N CYS A 91 11.97 -1.96 -20.54
CA CYS A 91 10.66 -1.34 -20.65
C CYS A 91 10.76 0.19 -20.53
N GLU A 92 9.88 0.92 -21.21
CA GLU A 92 9.68 2.34 -20.95
C GLU A 92 8.77 2.55 -19.71
N PHE A 93 9.06 3.58 -18.92
CA PHE A 93 8.25 3.96 -17.77
C PHE A 93 7.43 5.22 -18.07
N GLY A 94 6.15 5.20 -17.71
CA GLY A 94 5.28 6.38 -17.71
C GLY A 94 5.39 7.23 -16.44
N GLY A 95 6.24 6.80 -15.49
CA GLY A 95 6.46 7.43 -14.20
C GLY A 95 7.34 6.56 -13.31
N SER A 96 7.23 6.69 -12.00
CA SER A 96 7.87 5.77 -11.07
C SER A 96 7.00 4.54 -10.83
N LEU A 97 7.64 3.38 -10.63
CA LEU A 97 6.99 2.13 -10.26
C LEU A 97 7.15 1.89 -8.76
N SER A 98 6.05 1.84 -8.03
CA SER A 98 6.04 1.50 -6.60
C SER A 98 6.07 -0.02 -6.47
N LEU A 99 7.08 -0.59 -5.85
CA LEU A 99 7.20 -2.03 -5.64
C LEU A 99 6.73 -2.42 -4.23
N SER A 100 6.21 -3.61 -4.09
CA SER A 100 5.89 -4.20 -2.79
C SER A 100 7.14 -4.30 -1.90
N SER A 101 6.97 -4.29 -0.59
CA SER A 101 8.05 -4.48 0.40
C SER A 101 8.78 -5.83 0.30
N VAL A 102 8.25 -6.76 -0.49
CA VAL A 102 8.96 -7.99 -0.86
C VAL A 102 10.24 -7.69 -1.64
N ALA A 103 10.28 -6.59 -2.42
CA ALA A 103 11.49 -6.08 -3.08
C ALA A 103 12.33 -5.23 -2.11
N ASP A 104 12.83 -5.83 -1.04
CA ASP A 104 13.61 -5.19 0.02
C ASP A 104 15.09 -4.96 -0.33
N ASP A 105 15.61 -5.63 -1.35
CA ASP A 105 16.96 -5.42 -1.90
C ASP A 105 16.90 -4.62 -3.20
N VAL A 106 17.25 -3.34 -3.14
CA VAL A 106 17.21 -2.45 -4.31
C VAL A 106 18.47 -2.44 -5.15
N ARG A 107 19.55 -3.06 -4.69
CA ARG A 107 20.83 -3.11 -5.42
C ARG A 107 20.69 -3.61 -6.86
N PRO A 108 19.88 -4.66 -7.17
CA PRO A 108 19.68 -5.08 -8.56
C PRO A 108 19.14 -3.97 -9.47
N PHE A 109 18.23 -3.14 -8.96
CA PHE A 109 17.68 -2.02 -9.73
C PHE A 109 18.70 -0.89 -9.92
N GLU A 110 19.52 -0.62 -8.89
CA GLU A 110 20.61 0.36 -8.99
C GLU A 110 21.68 -0.09 -9.98
N TRP A 111 22.05 -1.39 -9.98
CA TRP A 111 22.97 -1.99 -10.95
C TRP A 111 22.42 -1.93 -12.38
N ALA A 112 21.09 -2.02 -12.54
CA ALA A 112 20.38 -1.80 -13.81
C ALA A 112 20.15 -0.31 -14.13
N ASN A 113 20.92 0.61 -13.50
CA ASN A 113 20.86 2.06 -13.72
C ASN A 113 19.47 2.68 -13.48
N MET A 114 18.74 2.19 -12.48
CA MET A 114 17.51 2.78 -12.00
C MET A 114 17.76 3.53 -10.68
N ALA A 115 16.90 4.49 -10.36
CA ALA A 115 16.88 5.16 -9.08
C ALA A 115 15.82 4.55 -8.18
N ALA A 116 16.18 4.23 -6.94
CA ALA A 116 15.28 3.73 -5.92
C ALA A 116 15.03 4.83 -4.86
N ARG A 117 13.76 5.16 -4.62
CA ARG A 117 13.36 6.10 -3.57
C ARG A 117 12.62 5.36 -2.48
N PRO A 118 13.05 5.42 -1.21
CA PRO A 118 12.35 4.78 -0.11
C PRO A 118 10.98 5.42 0.14
N ARG A 119 10.02 4.59 0.47
CA ARG A 119 8.68 4.89 0.93
C ARG A 119 8.40 4.04 2.14
N TYR A 120 7.49 4.48 2.98
CA TYR A 120 7.25 3.82 4.26
C TYR A 120 5.77 3.54 4.48
N THR A 121 5.50 2.43 5.13
CA THR A 121 4.22 2.05 5.70
C THR A 121 4.41 1.41 7.06
N TYR A 122 3.32 1.08 7.76
CA TYR A 122 3.33 0.28 8.98
C TYR A 122 2.58 -1.03 8.75
N HIS A 123 3.24 -2.15 9.06
CA HIS A 123 2.61 -3.47 9.12
C HIS A 123 2.37 -3.86 10.57
N LEU A 124 1.13 -4.11 10.92
CA LEU A 124 0.75 -4.67 12.21
C LEU A 124 0.51 -6.17 12.04
N ASP A 125 1.19 -6.98 12.83
CA ASP A 125 0.83 -8.38 13.02
C ASP A 125 -0.47 -8.43 13.83
N ILE A 126 -1.55 -8.94 13.22
CA ILE A 126 -2.88 -8.91 13.81
C ILE A 126 -2.93 -9.78 15.07
N ALA A 127 -2.21 -10.90 15.10
CA ALA A 127 -2.19 -11.81 16.24
C ALA A 127 -1.57 -11.16 17.49
N SER A 128 -0.60 -10.24 17.31
CA SER A 128 0.08 -9.54 18.40
C SER A 128 -0.51 -8.16 18.73
N ARG A 129 -1.62 -7.75 18.10
CA ARG A 129 -2.19 -6.41 18.23
C ARG A 129 -2.52 -6.00 19.67
N GLU A 130 -2.91 -6.96 20.50
CA GLU A 130 -3.31 -6.67 21.90
C GLU A 130 -2.14 -6.09 22.71
N GLU A 131 -0.94 -6.56 22.46
CA GLU A 131 0.29 -6.12 23.13
C GLU A 131 0.93 -4.92 22.44
N ALA A 132 0.78 -4.83 21.10
CA ALA A 132 1.47 -3.83 20.29
C ALA A 132 0.82 -2.46 20.31
N VAL A 133 -0.53 -2.38 20.41
CA VAL A 133 -1.29 -1.13 20.31
C VAL A 133 -1.11 -0.25 21.54
N ASP A 134 -0.69 1.01 21.31
CA ASP A 134 -0.57 2.01 22.38
C ASP A 134 -1.92 2.23 23.09
N PRO A 135 -1.94 2.23 24.44
CA PRO A 135 -3.16 2.45 25.21
C PRO A 135 -3.91 3.74 24.85
N SER A 136 -3.20 4.77 24.38
CA SER A 136 -3.81 6.04 23.95
C SER A 136 -4.69 5.89 22.73
N ALA A 137 -4.33 5.03 21.76
CA ALA A 137 -5.14 4.75 20.58
C ALA A 137 -6.48 4.11 20.96
N ARG A 138 -6.45 3.09 21.83
CA ARG A 138 -7.66 2.45 22.39
C ARG A 138 -8.49 3.40 23.25
N LYS A 139 -7.83 4.28 24.05
CA LYS A 139 -8.53 5.30 24.83
C LYS A 139 -9.31 6.25 23.94
N LYS A 140 -8.75 6.65 22.79
CA LYS A 140 -9.43 7.50 21.80
C LYS A 140 -10.62 6.78 21.16
N ALA A 141 -10.50 5.52 20.78
CA ALA A 141 -11.61 4.73 20.26
C ALA A 141 -12.75 4.58 21.30
N ARG A 142 -12.41 4.25 22.55
CA ARG A 142 -13.40 4.19 23.65
C ARG A 142 -14.06 5.54 23.94
N LYS A 143 -13.31 6.66 23.85
CA LYS A 143 -13.90 8.00 23.96
C LYS A 143 -14.93 8.21 22.85
N CYS A 144 -14.60 7.86 21.62
CA CYS A 144 -15.48 8.01 20.46
C CYS A 144 -16.79 7.24 20.66
N ARG A 145 -16.73 5.97 21.11
CA ARG A 145 -17.94 5.18 21.43
C ARG A 145 -18.79 5.83 22.54
N ARG A 146 -18.16 6.38 23.59
CA ARG A 146 -18.90 7.10 24.67
C ARG A 146 -19.60 8.36 24.20
N LEU A 147 -19.13 8.98 23.13
CA LEU A 147 -19.78 10.12 22.46
C LEU A 147 -20.91 9.69 21.52
N GLY A 148 -21.29 8.41 21.53
CA GLY A 148 -22.39 7.88 20.72
C GLY A 148 -22.01 7.43 19.31
N TYR A 149 -20.73 7.52 18.94
CA TYR A 149 -20.31 7.01 17.63
C TYR A 149 -20.37 5.49 17.58
N ARG A 150 -20.78 4.99 16.42
CA ARG A 150 -20.76 3.56 16.07
C ARG A 150 -20.05 3.36 14.75
N CYS A 151 -19.36 2.24 14.59
CA CYS A 151 -18.71 1.88 13.33
C CYS A 151 -19.13 0.46 12.96
N GLU A 152 -19.45 0.26 11.70
CA GLU A 152 -19.89 -1.01 11.14
C GLU A 152 -19.40 -1.18 9.70
N THR A 153 -19.43 -2.38 9.19
CA THR A 153 -19.26 -2.64 7.75
C THR A 153 -20.48 -2.14 6.99
N THR A 154 -20.27 -1.65 5.76
CA THR A 154 -21.35 -1.02 5.00
C THR A 154 -21.20 -1.19 3.50
N GLU A 155 -22.33 -1.21 2.81
CA GLU A 155 -22.47 -1.08 1.36
C GLU A 155 -23.04 0.31 0.95
N ASP A 156 -23.21 1.23 1.91
CA ASP A 156 -23.58 2.61 1.64
C ASP A 156 -22.41 3.37 1.01
N TYR A 157 -22.11 3.03 -0.26
CA TYR A 157 -20.98 3.61 -0.99
C TYR A 157 -21.11 5.10 -1.20
N ALA A 158 -22.33 5.65 -1.18
CA ALA A 158 -22.55 7.09 -1.26
C ALA A 158 -22.03 7.81 -0.01
N ALA A 159 -22.34 7.30 1.19
CA ALA A 159 -21.81 7.83 2.44
C ALA A 159 -20.29 7.63 2.56
N VAL A 160 -19.77 6.49 2.09
CA VAL A 160 -18.33 6.23 2.03
C VAL A 160 -17.63 7.25 1.15
N ALA A 161 -18.09 7.45 -0.09
CA ALA A 161 -17.53 8.42 -1.04
C ALA A 161 -17.57 9.85 -0.49
N ALA A 162 -18.67 10.24 0.16
CA ALA A 162 -18.79 11.55 0.81
C ALA A 162 -17.73 11.76 1.91
N CYS A 163 -17.44 10.74 2.73
CA CYS A 163 -16.39 10.80 3.73
C CYS A 163 -14.98 10.88 3.11
N LEU A 164 -14.72 10.22 1.97
CA LEU A 164 -13.44 10.26 1.26
C LEU A 164 -13.18 11.62 0.59
N ALA A 165 -14.21 12.28 0.08
CA ALA A 165 -14.10 13.52 -0.71
C ALA A 165 -13.40 14.68 0.03
N GLY A 166 -13.61 14.82 1.33
CA GLY A 166 -13.03 15.91 2.12
C GLY A 166 -11.49 15.87 2.19
N PRO A 167 -10.87 14.76 2.66
CA PRO A 167 -9.42 14.60 2.64
C PRO A 167 -8.79 14.59 1.25
N GLU A 168 -9.48 14.04 0.26
CA GLU A 168 -9.01 13.98 -1.13
C GLU A 168 -8.89 15.38 -1.74
N SER A 169 -9.88 16.24 -1.52
CA SER A 169 -9.85 17.64 -1.97
C SER A 169 -8.72 18.43 -1.34
N ARG A 170 -8.49 18.26 -0.02
CA ARG A 170 -7.40 18.94 0.70
C ARG A 170 -6.00 18.51 0.27
N LYS A 171 -5.86 17.26 -0.19
CA LYS A 171 -4.57 16.69 -0.63
C LYS A 171 -4.32 16.85 -2.12
N GLY A 172 -5.26 17.44 -2.87
CA GLY A 172 -5.14 17.62 -4.32
C GLY A 172 -5.09 16.31 -5.10
N PHE A 173 -5.83 15.29 -4.65
CA PHE A 173 -5.94 14.05 -5.41
C PHE A 173 -6.80 14.27 -6.65
N ASP A 174 -6.21 14.07 -7.84
CA ASP A 174 -6.89 14.17 -9.12
C ASP A 174 -7.84 12.96 -9.39
N TYR A 175 -7.66 11.89 -8.63
CA TYR A 175 -8.34 10.60 -8.83
C TYR A 175 -9.26 10.30 -7.64
N ARG A 176 -10.46 10.88 -7.64
CA ARG A 176 -11.48 10.65 -6.62
C ARG A 176 -12.17 9.32 -6.84
N LEU A 177 -12.63 8.73 -5.75
CA LEU A 177 -13.51 7.57 -5.76
C LEU A 177 -14.93 8.04 -5.51
N ASP A 178 -15.81 7.79 -6.45
CA ASP A 178 -17.26 7.99 -6.28
C ASP A 178 -17.97 6.70 -5.83
N ALA A 179 -19.27 6.79 -5.61
CA ALA A 179 -20.07 5.67 -5.14
C ALA A 179 -20.16 4.53 -6.17
N GLU A 180 -20.24 4.87 -7.46
CA GLU A 180 -20.33 3.88 -8.55
C GLU A 180 -19.04 3.09 -8.69
N GLU A 181 -17.89 3.77 -8.57
CA GLU A 181 -16.59 3.13 -8.59
C GLU A 181 -16.37 2.19 -7.40
N LEU A 182 -16.82 2.58 -6.21
CA LEU A 182 -16.76 1.73 -5.01
C LEU A 182 -17.67 0.51 -5.17
N ALA A 183 -18.89 0.71 -5.65
CA ALA A 183 -19.82 -0.40 -5.93
C ALA A 183 -19.25 -1.34 -6.99
N ARG A 184 -18.67 -0.80 -8.06
CA ARG A 184 -18.03 -1.60 -9.10
C ARG A 184 -16.84 -2.39 -8.57
N LEU A 185 -16.01 -1.79 -7.72
CA LEU A 185 -14.90 -2.49 -7.10
C LEU A 185 -15.40 -3.61 -6.17
N ALA A 186 -16.44 -3.36 -5.38
CA ALA A 186 -17.06 -4.36 -4.51
C ALA A 186 -17.59 -5.56 -5.32
N GLU A 187 -18.26 -5.30 -6.46
CA GLU A 187 -18.73 -6.36 -7.35
C GLU A 187 -17.58 -7.22 -7.92
N LEU A 188 -16.48 -6.58 -8.34
CA LEU A 188 -15.34 -7.26 -8.93
C LEU A 188 -14.51 -8.06 -7.91
N MET A 189 -14.38 -7.55 -6.69
CA MET A 189 -13.58 -8.18 -5.63
C MET A 189 -14.38 -9.23 -4.85
N GLY A 190 -15.67 -9.00 -4.67
CA GLY A 190 -16.51 -9.76 -3.77
C GLY A 190 -16.31 -9.40 -2.29
N PRO A 191 -17.27 -9.78 -1.43
CA PRO A 191 -17.26 -9.43 0.00
C PRO A 191 -16.14 -10.10 0.79
N GLU A 192 -15.52 -11.15 0.26
CA GLU A 192 -14.39 -11.86 0.87
C GLU A 192 -13.03 -11.18 0.60
N HIS A 193 -13.01 -10.10 -0.20
CA HIS A 193 -11.78 -9.40 -0.59
C HIS A 193 -11.89 -7.87 -0.52
N PHE A 194 -13.09 -7.34 -0.29
CA PHE A 194 -13.35 -5.91 -0.22
C PHE A 194 -14.34 -5.61 0.91
N VAL A 195 -14.03 -4.57 1.71
CA VAL A 195 -14.92 -4.12 2.78
C VAL A 195 -14.78 -2.62 3.02
N CYS A 196 -15.91 -1.96 3.27
CA CYS A 196 -15.96 -0.58 3.74
C CYS A 196 -16.42 -0.56 5.20
N PHE A 197 -15.74 0.24 6.03
CA PHE A 197 -16.14 0.57 7.39
C PHE A 197 -16.66 2.00 7.40
N LEU A 198 -17.78 2.24 8.07
CA LEU A 198 -18.40 3.56 8.18
C LEU A 198 -18.72 3.86 9.63
N ALA A 199 -18.16 4.95 10.14
CA ALA A 199 -18.49 5.47 11.46
C ALA A 199 -19.56 6.55 11.34
N ARG A 200 -20.63 6.41 12.14
CA ARG A 200 -21.72 7.38 12.29
C ARG A 200 -21.73 7.96 13.70
N ASN A 201 -22.15 9.23 13.81
CA ASN A 201 -22.39 9.87 15.11
C ASN A 201 -23.73 9.42 15.73
N ALA A 202 -24.10 10.00 16.88
CA ALA A 202 -25.34 9.68 17.59
C ALA A 202 -26.60 10.04 16.76
N GLU A 203 -26.49 11.02 15.88
CA GLU A 203 -27.54 11.48 14.97
C GLU A 203 -27.65 10.63 13.68
N GLY A 204 -26.77 9.62 13.52
CA GLY A 204 -26.74 8.75 12.34
C GLY A 204 -25.95 9.30 11.15
N GLU A 205 -25.32 10.45 11.27
CA GLU A 205 -24.55 11.07 10.20
C GLU A 205 -23.21 10.34 9.98
N ALA A 206 -22.83 10.12 8.72
CA ALA A 206 -21.54 9.54 8.34
C ALA A 206 -20.40 10.50 8.67
N MET A 207 -19.46 10.08 9.50
CA MET A 207 -18.39 10.93 10.06
C MET A 207 -16.99 10.45 9.68
N GLY A 208 -16.83 9.20 9.28
CA GLY A 208 -15.55 8.67 8.86
C GLY A 208 -15.66 7.30 8.24
N THR A 209 -14.74 6.99 7.35
CA THR A 209 -14.71 5.73 6.61
C THR A 209 -13.30 5.18 6.43
N ARG A 210 -13.23 3.86 6.27
CA ARG A 210 -12.05 3.14 5.79
C ARG A 210 -12.46 2.09 4.79
N VAL A 211 -11.81 2.10 3.66
CA VAL A 211 -11.98 1.11 2.60
C VAL A 211 -10.76 0.20 2.60
N CYS A 212 -10.99 -1.10 2.66
CA CYS A 212 -9.94 -2.09 2.74
C CYS A 212 -10.06 -3.13 1.63
N LEU A 213 -8.89 -3.56 1.14
CA LEU A 213 -8.72 -4.73 0.31
C LEU A 213 -8.07 -5.80 1.17
N PHE A 214 -8.48 -7.06 1.05
CA PHE A 214 -7.88 -8.10 1.86
C PHE A 214 -7.87 -9.46 1.18
N GLN A 215 -6.97 -10.31 1.64
CA GLN A 215 -6.91 -11.72 1.32
C GLN A 215 -7.16 -12.51 2.61
N PRO A 216 -8.22 -13.32 2.70
CA PRO A 216 -8.45 -14.19 3.86
C PRO A 216 -7.21 -15.03 4.20
N GLY A 217 -6.80 -15.05 5.46
CA GLY A 217 -5.56 -15.71 5.89
C GLY A 217 -4.26 -14.99 5.48
N GLY A 218 -4.33 -13.95 4.66
CA GLY A 218 -3.21 -13.17 4.14
C GLY A 218 -3.15 -11.76 4.70
N HIS A 219 -2.94 -10.78 3.81
CA HIS A 219 -2.81 -9.37 4.18
C HIS A 219 -4.14 -8.62 4.02
N ALA A 220 -4.36 -7.66 4.90
CA ALA A 220 -5.39 -6.63 4.77
C ALA A 220 -4.70 -5.26 4.55
N LEU A 221 -5.17 -4.51 3.56
CA LEU A 221 -4.64 -3.21 3.18
C LEU A 221 -5.66 -2.11 3.50
N ALA A 222 -5.30 -1.13 4.32
CA ALA A 222 -6.09 0.07 4.56
C ALA A 222 -6.02 1.02 3.35
N TRP A 223 -6.64 0.62 2.24
CA TRP A 223 -6.46 1.24 0.93
C TRP A 223 -6.84 2.71 0.86
N SER A 224 -7.97 3.09 1.46
CA SER A 224 -8.41 4.48 1.52
C SER A 224 -9.09 4.78 2.84
N ALA A 225 -8.97 6.02 3.33
CA ALA A 225 -9.65 6.47 4.52
C ALA A 225 -9.97 7.96 4.44
N GLY A 226 -11.13 8.33 4.94
CA GLY A 226 -11.58 9.72 5.01
C GLY A 226 -12.37 9.97 6.30
N MET A 227 -12.04 11.08 6.97
CA MET A 227 -12.69 11.49 8.22
C MET A 227 -13.15 12.95 8.08
N LYS A 228 -14.36 13.26 8.52
CA LYS A 228 -14.79 14.64 8.67
C LYS A 228 -13.93 15.34 9.71
N THR A 229 -13.55 16.59 9.45
CA THR A 229 -12.60 17.34 10.28
C THR A 229 -13.10 17.49 11.72
N GLU A 230 -14.38 17.76 11.91
CA GLU A 230 -15.05 17.91 13.20
C GLU A 230 -15.00 16.65 14.07
N ALA A 231 -15.03 15.45 13.45
CA ALA A 231 -15.00 14.18 14.15
C ALA A 231 -13.58 13.68 14.49
N MET A 232 -12.55 14.28 13.92
CA MET A 232 -11.15 13.85 14.17
C MET A 232 -10.76 14.00 15.64
N LYS A 233 -11.17 15.10 16.30
CA LYS A 233 -10.92 15.35 17.75
C LYS A 233 -11.61 14.35 18.67
N ASP A 234 -12.68 13.72 18.20
CA ASP A 234 -13.46 12.75 18.95
C ASP A 234 -12.87 11.33 18.86
N GLY A 235 -11.91 11.12 17.98
CA GLY A 235 -11.20 9.86 17.83
C GLY A 235 -11.83 8.90 16.80
N VAL A 236 -12.63 9.41 15.87
CA VAL A 236 -13.33 8.59 14.86
C VAL A 236 -12.38 7.71 14.06
N ASN A 237 -11.19 8.22 13.70
CA ASN A 237 -10.20 7.42 12.98
C ASN A 237 -9.68 6.22 13.81
N ASN A 238 -9.58 6.40 15.14
CA ASN A 238 -9.21 5.31 16.04
C ASN A 238 -10.33 4.27 16.17
N LEU A 239 -11.58 4.71 16.26
CA LEU A 239 -12.73 3.82 16.27
C LEU A 239 -12.76 2.95 15.00
N VAL A 240 -12.66 3.57 13.82
CA VAL A 240 -12.67 2.85 12.55
C VAL A 240 -11.45 1.91 12.38
N ALA A 241 -10.29 2.27 12.93
CA ALA A 241 -9.12 1.41 12.90
C ALA A 241 -9.29 0.17 13.80
N GLU A 242 -9.85 0.34 14.99
CA GLU A 242 -10.11 -0.75 15.94
C GLU A 242 -11.11 -1.75 15.37
N GLU A 243 -12.25 -1.28 14.82
CA GLU A 243 -13.26 -2.13 14.17
C GLU A 243 -12.68 -2.91 12.97
N ALA A 244 -11.84 -2.24 12.17
CA ALA A 244 -11.17 -2.91 11.06
C ALA A 244 -10.24 -4.03 11.54
N LEU A 245 -9.43 -3.78 12.57
CA LEU A 245 -8.52 -4.80 13.13
C LEU A 245 -9.26 -5.99 13.72
N GLU A 246 -10.38 -5.75 14.43
CA GLU A 246 -11.23 -6.82 14.95
C GLU A 246 -11.87 -7.64 13.83
N PHE A 247 -12.30 -6.98 12.76
CA PHE A 247 -12.84 -7.68 11.59
C PHE A 247 -11.79 -8.56 10.94
N PHE A 248 -10.58 -8.05 10.68
CA PHE A 248 -9.53 -8.81 10.00
C PHE A 248 -8.94 -9.93 10.84
N ASP A 249 -8.97 -9.82 12.15
CA ASP A 249 -8.67 -10.94 13.04
C ASP A 249 -9.67 -12.09 12.85
N ARG A 250 -10.97 -11.79 12.82
CA ARG A 250 -12.01 -12.79 12.51
C ARG A 250 -11.89 -13.41 11.11
N GLN A 251 -11.35 -12.66 10.13
CA GLN A 251 -11.05 -13.16 8.78
C GLN A 251 -9.75 -13.97 8.71
N GLY A 252 -9.04 -14.13 9.84
CA GLY A 252 -7.76 -14.83 9.91
C GLY A 252 -6.62 -14.13 9.17
N CYS A 253 -6.74 -12.83 8.87
CA CYS A 253 -5.66 -12.09 8.24
C CYS A 253 -4.45 -12.02 9.18
N SER A 254 -3.26 -12.19 8.63
CA SER A 254 -2.02 -12.19 9.40
C SER A 254 -1.42 -10.80 9.58
N VAL A 255 -1.54 -9.95 8.57
CA VAL A 255 -0.94 -8.61 8.56
C VAL A 255 -1.96 -7.56 8.16
N PHE A 256 -1.99 -6.44 8.90
CA PHE A 256 -2.69 -5.23 8.51
C PHE A 256 -1.68 -4.16 8.07
N ASP A 257 -1.71 -3.80 6.78
CA ASP A 257 -0.91 -2.71 6.23
C ASP A 257 -1.71 -1.40 6.26
N PHE A 258 -1.22 -0.44 7.02
CA PHE A 258 -1.83 0.89 7.13
C PHE A 258 -1.66 1.76 5.88
N ILE A 259 -0.89 1.34 4.91
CA ILE A 259 -0.57 2.03 3.64
C ILE A 259 -0.18 3.49 3.79
N GLY A 260 1.08 3.80 3.46
CA GLY A 260 1.63 5.16 3.40
C GLY A 260 1.86 5.82 4.77
N ALA A 261 3.14 5.98 5.12
CA ALA A 261 3.60 6.64 6.35
C ALA A 261 4.62 7.75 6.05
N ASN A 262 4.44 8.46 4.91
CA ASN A 262 5.42 9.42 4.42
C ASN A 262 5.10 10.87 4.83
N ILE A 263 4.02 11.10 5.60
CA ILE A 263 3.58 12.41 6.10
C ILE A 263 3.55 12.33 7.61
N ALA A 264 4.28 13.20 8.32
CA ALA A 264 4.50 13.10 9.76
C ALA A 264 3.23 12.90 10.61
N PRO A 265 2.17 13.73 10.52
CA PRO A 265 0.97 13.51 11.33
C PRO A 265 0.23 12.19 11.03
N VAL A 266 0.39 11.66 9.79
CA VAL A 266 -0.18 10.36 9.39
C VAL A 266 0.66 9.22 9.95
N ALA A 267 1.99 9.36 9.94
CA ALA A 267 2.91 8.39 10.52
C ALA A 267 2.68 8.22 12.02
N GLU A 268 2.67 9.32 12.78
CA GLU A 268 2.41 9.34 14.23
C GLU A 268 1.11 8.63 14.62
N MET A 269 0.04 8.90 13.86
CA MET A 269 -1.24 8.25 14.10
C MET A 269 -1.16 6.73 13.87
N LYS A 270 -0.46 6.28 12.83
CA LYS A 270 -0.31 4.85 12.50
C LYS A 270 0.65 4.14 13.44
N GLU A 271 1.69 4.82 13.89
CA GLU A 271 2.65 4.33 14.86
C GLU A 271 1.98 3.93 16.18
N ALA A 272 1.01 4.71 16.65
CA ALA A 272 0.25 4.42 17.87
C ALA A 272 -0.54 3.09 17.79
N TRP A 273 -0.73 2.53 16.61
CA TRP A 273 -1.31 1.21 16.42
C TRP A 273 -0.28 0.07 16.51
N GLY A 274 0.99 0.36 16.83
CA GLY A 274 2.01 -0.63 17.14
C GLY A 274 2.56 -1.40 15.93
N GLY A 275 2.28 -0.90 14.72
CA GLY A 275 2.80 -1.51 13.51
C GLY A 275 4.31 -1.35 13.39
N ARG A 276 4.99 -2.37 12.87
CA ARG A 276 6.39 -2.30 12.48
C ARG A 276 6.57 -1.41 11.26
N LEU A 277 7.48 -0.44 11.32
CA LEU A 277 7.83 0.38 10.15
C LEU A 277 8.43 -0.49 9.06
N VAL A 278 7.86 -0.41 7.86
CA VAL A 278 8.26 -1.18 6.68
C VAL A 278 8.64 -0.22 5.56
N CYS A 279 9.83 -0.42 5.01
CA CYS A 279 10.30 0.29 3.83
C CYS A 279 9.92 -0.48 2.56
N HIS A 280 9.43 0.22 1.57
CA HIS A 280 9.28 -0.24 0.20
C HIS A 280 9.85 0.82 -0.74
N TYR A 281 9.96 0.52 -2.04
CA TYR A 281 10.70 1.41 -2.94
C TYR A 281 9.89 1.81 -4.16
N SER A 282 10.03 3.07 -4.53
CA SER A 282 9.58 3.59 -5.80
C SER A 282 10.77 3.65 -6.76
N ILE A 283 10.71 2.88 -7.84
CA ILE A 283 11.78 2.75 -8.84
C ILE A 283 11.45 3.66 -10.02
N SER A 284 12.46 4.36 -10.52
CA SER A 284 12.33 5.21 -11.70
C SER A 284 13.57 5.11 -12.59
N ARG A 285 13.44 5.45 -13.87
CA ARG A 285 14.59 5.62 -14.75
C ARG A 285 15.43 6.79 -14.25
N ARG A 286 16.75 6.63 -14.24
CA ARG A 286 17.66 7.76 -14.02
C ARG A 286 17.58 8.69 -15.21
N GLY A 287 16.97 9.85 -15.02
CA GLY A 287 16.91 10.91 -16.04
C GLY A 287 18.07 11.89 -15.89
N ILE A 288 18.40 12.62 -16.96
CA ILE A 288 19.49 13.64 -17.00
C ILE A 288 19.34 14.65 -15.85
N ARG A 289 18.12 15.07 -15.50
CA ARG A 289 17.85 15.99 -14.37
C ARG A 289 18.22 15.38 -13.02
N GLN A 290 18.04 14.08 -12.84
CA GLN A 290 18.38 13.38 -11.60
C GLN A 290 19.88 13.18 -11.49
N LEU A 291 20.55 12.81 -12.58
CA LEU A 291 22.02 12.74 -12.66
C LEU A 291 22.67 14.11 -12.38
N ALA A 292 22.13 15.18 -12.95
CA ALA A 292 22.59 16.53 -12.68
C ALA A 292 22.41 16.94 -11.21
N ARG A 293 21.28 16.56 -10.57
CA ARG A 293 21.02 16.81 -9.16
C ARG A 293 21.96 16.00 -8.25
N GLU A 294 22.19 14.73 -8.56
CA GLU A 294 23.13 13.87 -7.82
C GLU A 294 24.57 14.39 -7.94
N ALA A 295 25.00 14.78 -9.15
CA ALA A 295 26.29 15.43 -9.37
C ALA A 295 26.44 16.73 -8.59
N TYR A 296 25.40 17.58 -8.57
CA TYR A 296 25.40 18.83 -7.80
C TYR A 296 25.50 18.60 -6.29
N VAL A 297 24.73 17.63 -5.75
CA VAL A 297 24.77 17.29 -4.32
C VAL A 297 26.15 16.73 -3.95
N THR A 298 26.73 15.87 -4.79
CA THR A 298 28.07 15.31 -4.57
C THR A 298 29.13 16.39 -4.58
N ALA A 299 29.14 17.29 -5.58
CA ALA A 299 30.05 18.40 -5.66
C ALA A 299 29.94 19.34 -4.45
N ARG A 300 28.72 19.69 -4.02
CA ARG A 300 28.49 20.51 -2.83
C ARG A 300 28.96 19.83 -1.54
N THR A 301 28.86 18.51 -1.44
CA THR A 301 29.34 17.75 -0.28
C THR A 301 30.85 17.69 -0.23
N MET A 302 31.53 17.57 -1.39
CA MET A 302 32.99 17.61 -1.51
C MET A 302 33.54 19.01 -1.13
N MET A 303 32.96 20.08 -1.67
CA MET A 303 33.34 21.45 -1.32
C MET A 303 33.21 21.78 0.17
N LYS A 304 32.20 21.22 0.85
CA LYS A 304 32.05 21.38 2.31
C LYS A 304 33.06 20.57 3.13
N ARG A 305 33.67 19.52 2.57
CA ARG A 305 34.74 18.75 3.24
C ARG A 305 36.10 19.40 3.11
N GLU A 306 36.37 20.13 2.02
CA GLU A 306 37.62 20.89 1.79
C GLU A 306 37.67 22.20 2.57
N SER A 307 36.52 22.70 3.06
CA SER A 307 36.43 23.96 3.85
C SER A 307 36.40 23.72 5.38
N LYS A 308 36.69 22.50 5.84
CA LYS A 308 36.91 22.13 7.24
C LYS A 308 38.33 21.58 7.45
#